data_9844323033e52c4f148927cfd54e8f3c
#
_entry.id   9844323033e52c4f148927cfd54e8f3c
#
_cell.length_a   1.000
_cell.length_b   1.000
_cell.length_c   1.000
_cell.angle_alpha   90.00
_cell.angle_beta   90.00
_cell.angle_gamma   90.00
#
_symmetry.space_group_name_H-M   'P 1'
#
loop_
_entity.id
_entity.type
_entity.pdbx_description
1 polymer ?
#
loop_
_entity_poly.entity_id
_entity_poly.type
_entity_poly.pdbx_seq_one_letter_code
_entity_poly.pdbx_strand_id
1 'polypeptide(L)'
;AIARQDHFKLRQVLSALPVLPKAGQVRTEDESAIWEESAERLSATIDRRDVPGRETPLHLAVRLSDPVSVELLMTSGADWSLQNQHGWSALQEAICAREEQIAIIITRHYQPLAWAKWCRRLPRITGAMRRMRDFYMEITFNFESSVIPFISRIAPSDTYRIWKRGSNLRADMTLAGFDGFKIQRSDQTFMFLGD
;
A
#
# COMPACT_ATOMS: atom_id res chain seq x y z
N ALA A 1 17.51 15.33 12.83
CA ALA A 1 18.16 14.08 13.19
C ALA A 1 18.74 13.41 11.91
N ILE A 2 17.94 12.99 10.93
CA ILE A 2 18.36 12.20 9.76
C ILE A 2 19.47 12.92 8.97
N ALA A 3 19.30 14.18 8.58
CA ALA A 3 20.31 14.93 7.81
C ALA A 3 21.69 15.07 8.51
N ARG A 4 21.75 14.82 9.81
CA ARG A 4 22.98 14.83 10.60
C ARG A 4 23.40 13.44 11.04
N GLN A 5 22.67 12.41 10.63
CA GLN A 5 22.84 11.02 11.05
C GLN A 5 22.87 10.85 12.59
N ASP A 6 22.12 11.71 13.29
CA ASP A 6 22.00 11.64 14.74
C ASP A 6 20.90 10.62 15.10
N HIS A 7 21.31 9.36 15.16
CA HIS A 7 20.42 8.23 15.43
C HIS A 7 19.84 8.25 16.85
N PHE A 8 20.57 8.81 17.82
CA PHE A 8 20.04 8.94 19.18
C PHE A 8 18.85 9.89 19.22
N LYS A 9 19.00 11.08 18.63
CA LYS A 9 17.92 12.06 18.52
C LYS A 9 16.76 11.53 17.67
N LEU A 10 17.06 10.75 16.61
CA LEU A 10 16.02 10.11 15.80
C LEU A 10 15.20 9.14 16.64
N ARG A 11 15.84 8.26 17.40
CA ARG A 11 15.13 7.35 18.34
C ARG A 11 14.28 8.09 19.35
N GLN A 12 14.79 9.16 19.93
CA GLN A 12 14.04 9.98 20.88
C GLN A 12 12.77 10.58 20.25
N VAL A 13 12.85 11.10 19.03
CA VAL A 13 11.68 11.61 18.31
C VAL A 13 10.69 10.51 18.00
N LEU A 14 11.17 9.36 17.49
CA LEU A 14 10.30 8.24 17.10
C LEU A 14 9.63 7.59 18.32
N SER A 15 10.30 7.52 19.49
CA SER A 15 9.71 6.96 20.71
C SER A 15 8.56 7.77 21.30
N ALA A 16 8.44 9.04 20.91
CA ALA A 16 7.32 9.91 21.31
C ALA A 16 6.08 9.74 20.42
N LEU A 17 6.19 8.98 19.31
CA LEU A 17 5.08 8.75 18.38
C LEU A 17 4.17 7.63 18.87
N PRO A 18 2.89 7.62 18.42
CA PRO A 18 1.96 6.54 18.74
C PRO A 18 2.48 5.18 18.25
N VAL A 19 2.39 4.17 19.09
CA VAL A 19 2.65 2.78 18.71
C VAL A 19 1.35 2.16 18.21
N LEU A 20 1.35 1.69 16.97
CA LEU A 20 0.17 1.09 16.35
C LEU A 20 0.00 -0.39 16.78
N PRO A 21 -1.24 -0.89 16.81
CA PRO A 21 -1.52 -2.27 17.20
C PRO A 21 -0.95 -3.25 16.17
N LYS A 22 -0.58 -4.43 16.66
CA LYS A 22 -0.18 -5.54 15.81
C LYS A 22 -1.38 -6.10 15.03
N ALA A 23 -1.10 -6.81 13.94
CA ALA A 23 -2.12 -7.49 13.16
C ALA A 23 -3.02 -8.38 14.05
N GLY A 24 -4.35 -8.29 13.85
CA GLY A 24 -5.35 -9.07 14.58
C GLY A 24 -5.72 -8.55 15.99
N GLN A 25 -5.14 -7.45 16.44
CA GLN A 25 -5.51 -6.85 17.74
C GLN A 25 -6.76 -5.96 17.67
N VAL A 26 -7.09 -5.42 16.50
CA VAL A 26 -8.25 -4.56 16.26
C VAL A 26 -9.41 -5.43 15.81
N ARG A 27 -10.53 -5.40 16.53
CA ARG A 27 -11.68 -6.31 16.31
C ARG A 27 -12.99 -5.60 16.03
N THR A 28 -13.14 -4.36 16.44
CA THR A 28 -14.38 -3.59 16.28
C THR A 28 -14.21 -2.41 15.35
N GLU A 29 -15.32 -1.89 14.82
CA GLU A 29 -15.32 -0.70 13.96
C GLU A 29 -14.80 0.54 14.71
N ASP A 30 -15.22 0.70 15.98
CA ASP A 30 -14.82 1.83 16.82
C ASP A 30 -13.31 1.79 17.13
N GLU A 31 -12.78 0.62 17.51
CA GLU A 31 -11.34 0.44 17.68
C GLU A 31 -10.57 0.76 16.40
N SER A 32 -11.09 0.30 15.24
CA SER A 32 -10.49 0.59 13.94
C SER A 32 -10.47 2.09 13.66
N ALA A 33 -11.53 2.84 14.01
CA ALA A 33 -11.58 4.28 13.82
C ALA A 33 -10.54 5.00 14.69
N ILE A 34 -10.44 4.67 15.97
CA ILE A 34 -9.48 5.23 16.92
C ILE A 34 -8.03 4.98 16.47
N TRP A 35 -7.76 3.75 16.01
CA TRP A 35 -6.42 3.39 15.57
C TRP A 35 -6.04 3.98 14.20
N GLU A 36 -7.00 4.23 13.31
CA GLU A 36 -6.73 4.98 12.07
C GLU A 36 -6.41 6.45 12.37
N GLU A 37 -7.10 7.10 13.31
CA GLU A 37 -6.74 8.45 13.76
C GLU A 37 -5.32 8.49 14.35
N SER A 38 -4.96 7.48 15.14
CA SER A 38 -3.59 7.35 15.68
C SER A 38 -2.56 7.12 14.58
N ALA A 39 -2.90 6.36 13.53
CA ALA A 39 -2.05 6.14 12.38
C ALA A 39 -1.88 7.42 11.53
N GLU A 40 -2.91 8.24 11.41
CA GLU A 40 -2.81 9.54 10.73
C GLU A 40 -1.87 10.50 11.50
N ARG A 41 -1.97 10.54 12.83
CA ARG A 41 -1.04 11.32 13.68
C ARG A 41 0.41 10.84 13.55
N LEU A 42 0.63 9.53 13.49
CA LEU A 42 1.95 8.95 13.22
C LEU A 42 2.46 9.40 11.85
N SER A 43 1.67 9.20 10.80
CA SER A 43 2.04 9.50 9.41
C SER A 43 2.32 11.00 9.20
N ALA A 44 1.56 11.88 9.84
CA ALA A 44 1.77 13.33 9.76
C ALA A 44 3.19 13.75 10.19
N THR A 45 3.85 12.94 11.01
CA THR A 45 5.22 13.20 11.48
C THR A 45 6.26 12.37 10.74
N ILE A 46 6.06 11.05 10.69
CA ILE A 46 7.06 10.12 10.16
C ILE A 46 7.15 10.14 8.63
N ASP A 47 6.03 10.47 7.96
CA ASP A 47 5.91 10.50 6.50
C ASP A 47 5.79 11.94 5.97
N ARG A 48 6.21 12.92 6.76
CA ARG A 48 6.13 14.33 6.42
C ARG A 48 6.79 14.64 5.08
N ARG A 49 6.09 15.40 4.21
CA ARG A 49 6.49 15.66 2.80
C ARG A 49 6.52 17.14 2.43
N ASP A 50 6.68 18.01 3.41
CA ASP A 50 6.71 19.46 3.25
C ASP A 50 8.12 20.01 2.96
N VAL A 51 8.92 19.22 2.27
CA VAL A 51 10.27 19.55 1.83
C VAL A 51 10.34 19.58 0.29
N PRO A 52 11.34 20.28 -0.30
CA PRO A 52 11.58 20.23 -1.74
C PRO A 52 11.65 18.77 -2.25
N GLY A 53 11.02 18.52 -3.40
CA GLY A 53 10.99 17.18 -3.97
C GLY A 53 9.91 16.26 -3.38
N ARG A 54 9.14 16.71 -2.37
CA ARG A 54 8.13 15.91 -1.66
C ARG A 54 8.69 14.59 -1.13
N GLU A 55 9.95 14.60 -0.73
CA GLU A 55 10.62 13.44 -0.13
C GLU A 55 10.10 13.20 1.30
N THR A 56 9.91 11.94 1.66
CA THR A 56 9.68 11.56 3.05
C THR A 56 11.00 11.48 3.81
N PRO A 57 11.00 11.46 5.15
CA PRO A 57 12.17 11.13 5.94
C PRO A 57 12.85 9.82 5.53
N LEU A 58 12.09 8.83 5.05
CA LEU A 58 12.60 7.56 4.54
C LEU A 58 13.41 7.77 3.24
N HIS A 59 12.92 8.56 2.26
CA HIS A 59 13.69 8.92 1.06
C HIS A 59 15.01 9.61 1.43
N LEU A 60 14.97 10.54 2.38
CA LEU A 60 16.18 11.22 2.83
C LEU A 60 17.19 10.25 3.44
N ALA A 61 16.76 9.28 4.24
CA ALA A 61 17.63 8.26 4.82
C ALA A 61 18.27 7.37 3.74
N VAL A 62 17.50 6.99 2.72
CA VAL A 62 18.00 6.24 1.54
C VAL A 62 19.06 7.04 0.81
N ARG A 63 18.79 8.30 0.49
CA ARG A 63 19.73 9.17 -0.24
C ARG A 63 21.03 9.43 0.53
N LEU A 64 20.99 9.39 1.86
CA LEU A 64 22.17 9.51 2.72
C LEU A 64 22.89 8.18 2.95
N SER A 65 22.44 7.08 2.31
CA SER A 65 22.96 5.73 2.52
C SER A 65 23.05 5.36 4.01
N ASP A 66 21.98 5.70 4.77
CA ASP A 66 21.94 5.50 6.23
C ASP A 66 20.98 4.35 6.61
N PRO A 67 21.45 3.09 6.63
CA PRO A 67 20.62 1.93 6.92
C PRO A 67 20.07 1.94 8.36
N VAL A 68 20.77 2.61 9.30
CA VAL A 68 20.31 2.70 10.69
C VAL A 68 19.06 3.58 10.79
N SER A 69 19.06 4.75 10.13
CA SER A 69 17.87 5.59 10.07
C SER A 69 16.73 4.91 9.32
N VAL A 70 17.02 4.17 8.24
CA VAL A 70 16.01 3.40 7.50
C VAL A 70 15.37 2.34 8.41
N GLU A 71 16.17 1.55 9.14
CA GLU A 71 15.66 0.54 10.08
C GLU A 71 14.79 1.17 11.17
N LEU A 72 15.21 2.28 11.76
CA LEU A 72 14.45 3.00 12.78
C LEU A 72 13.11 3.51 12.25
N LEU A 73 13.09 4.10 11.07
CA LEU A 73 11.87 4.61 10.42
C LEU A 73 10.92 3.47 10.08
N MET A 74 11.41 2.39 9.45
CA MET A 74 10.59 1.25 9.07
C MET A 74 10.02 0.53 10.30
N THR A 75 10.80 0.34 11.34
CA THR A 75 10.33 -0.24 12.61
C THR A 75 9.26 0.62 13.27
N SER A 76 9.34 1.94 13.11
CA SER A 76 8.35 2.89 13.64
C SER A 76 7.13 3.07 12.77
N GLY A 77 7.04 2.40 11.62
CA GLY A 77 5.85 2.36 10.77
C GLY A 77 5.83 3.39 9.63
N ALA A 78 6.99 3.85 9.15
CA ALA A 78 7.06 4.71 7.97
C ALA A 78 6.43 4.04 6.74
N ASP A 79 5.68 4.82 5.95
CA ASP A 79 5.02 4.32 4.75
C ASP A 79 6.01 4.30 3.57
N TRP A 80 6.53 3.12 3.29
CA TRP A 80 7.48 2.85 2.21
C TRP A 80 6.89 3.05 0.80
N SER A 81 5.56 3.09 0.65
CA SER A 81 4.88 3.16 -0.64
C SER A 81 4.71 4.60 -1.16
N LEU A 82 4.97 5.59 -0.33
CA LEU A 82 4.87 6.99 -0.72
C LEU A 82 5.91 7.34 -1.78
N GLN A 83 5.47 8.12 -2.77
CA GLN A 83 6.30 8.54 -3.89
C GLN A 83 6.71 10.00 -3.76
N ASN A 84 7.95 10.32 -4.14
CA ASN A 84 8.42 11.69 -4.27
C ASN A 84 7.83 12.39 -5.51
N GLN A 85 8.27 13.61 -5.81
CA GLN A 85 7.79 14.37 -6.98
C GLN A 85 8.08 13.70 -8.34
N HIS A 86 9.05 12.78 -8.39
CA HIS A 86 9.41 12.03 -9.60
C HIS A 86 8.63 10.72 -9.74
N GLY A 87 7.72 10.43 -8.82
CA GLY A 87 6.94 9.20 -8.82
C GLY A 87 7.68 7.98 -8.25
N TRP A 88 8.81 8.16 -7.55
CA TRP A 88 9.65 7.08 -7.03
C TRP A 88 9.40 6.86 -5.54
N SER A 89 9.24 5.61 -5.14
CA SER A 89 9.23 5.21 -3.73
C SER A 89 10.67 5.09 -3.19
N ALA A 90 10.80 5.13 -1.87
CA ALA A 90 12.09 4.96 -1.21
C ALA A 90 12.77 3.62 -1.58
N LEU A 91 12.01 2.55 -1.76
CA LEU A 91 12.55 1.26 -2.22
C LEU A 91 13.10 1.34 -3.64
N GLN A 92 12.39 1.99 -4.57
CA GLN A 92 12.85 2.16 -5.94
C GLN A 92 14.14 2.99 -5.99
N GLU A 93 14.23 4.06 -5.20
CA GLU A 93 15.47 4.84 -5.08
C GLU A 93 16.62 4.01 -4.52
N ALA A 94 16.40 3.20 -3.47
CA ALA A 94 17.42 2.33 -2.91
C ALA A 94 17.95 1.32 -3.94
N ILE A 95 17.06 0.72 -4.74
CA ILE A 95 17.45 -0.22 -5.81
C ILE A 95 18.28 0.49 -6.89
N CYS A 96 17.85 1.66 -7.35
CA CYS A 96 18.55 2.43 -8.37
C CYS A 96 19.92 2.95 -7.88
N ALA A 97 20.02 3.30 -6.59
CA ALA A 97 21.27 3.69 -5.95
C ALA A 97 22.18 2.50 -5.61
N ARG A 98 21.72 1.25 -5.83
CA ARG A 98 22.42 0.00 -5.48
C ARG A 98 22.68 -0.15 -3.97
N GLU A 99 21.81 0.42 -3.16
CA GLU A 99 21.84 0.33 -1.70
C GLU A 99 21.19 -0.99 -1.24
N GLU A 100 21.89 -2.11 -1.45
CA GLU A 100 21.36 -3.46 -1.22
C GLU A 100 20.87 -3.65 0.23
N GLN A 101 21.66 -3.23 1.21
CA GLN A 101 21.30 -3.37 2.62
C GLN A 101 20.01 -2.62 2.95
N ILE A 102 19.85 -1.42 2.41
CA ILE A 102 18.65 -0.58 2.59
C ILE A 102 17.44 -1.23 1.93
N ALA A 103 17.60 -1.72 0.69
CA ALA A 103 16.53 -2.41 -0.02
C ALA A 103 16.04 -3.66 0.73
N ILE A 104 16.96 -4.44 1.32
CA ILE A 104 16.65 -5.60 2.15
C ILE A 104 15.87 -5.18 3.40
N ILE A 105 16.28 -4.11 4.10
CA ILE A 105 15.58 -3.59 5.27
C ILE A 105 14.14 -3.22 4.90
N ILE A 106 13.94 -2.41 3.87
CA ILE A 106 12.61 -1.98 3.45
C ILE A 106 11.75 -3.19 3.07
N THR A 107 12.27 -4.12 2.28
CA THR A 107 11.55 -5.32 1.83
C THR A 107 11.14 -6.21 2.99
N ARG A 108 11.99 -6.38 4.00
CA ARG A 108 11.69 -7.17 5.21
C ARG A 108 10.50 -6.60 5.99
N HIS A 109 10.39 -5.27 6.07
CA HIS A 109 9.35 -4.61 6.85
C HIS A 109 8.05 -4.37 6.08
N TYR A 110 8.08 -4.31 4.74
CA TYR A 110 6.92 -3.87 3.98
C TYR A 110 5.71 -4.80 4.12
N GLN A 111 5.92 -6.11 4.03
CA GLN A 111 4.82 -7.10 4.14
C GLN A 111 4.14 -7.06 5.52
N PRO A 112 4.87 -7.14 6.65
CA PRO A 112 4.27 -7.02 7.97
C PRO A 112 3.53 -5.71 8.21
N LEU A 113 4.05 -4.57 7.72
CA LEU A 113 3.42 -3.27 7.86
C LEU A 113 2.14 -3.16 7.02
N ALA A 114 2.17 -3.63 5.76
CA ALA A 114 1.00 -3.67 4.90
C ALA A 114 -0.10 -4.56 5.50
N TRP A 115 0.27 -5.72 6.02
CA TRP A 115 -0.66 -6.63 6.67
C TRP A 115 -1.27 -6.05 7.95
N ALA A 116 -0.47 -5.42 8.81
CA ALA A 116 -0.95 -4.75 10.01
C ALA A 116 -1.91 -3.59 9.67
N LYS A 117 -1.61 -2.81 8.63
CA LYS A 117 -2.48 -1.74 8.10
C LYS A 117 -3.80 -2.31 7.59
N TRP A 118 -3.77 -3.43 6.87
CA TRP A 118 -4.96 -4.13 6.41
C TRP A 118 -5.81 -4.63 7.57
N CYS A 119 -5.23 -5.39 8.50
CA CYS A 119 -5.93 -5.93 9.66
C CYS A 119 -6.57 -4.83 10.54
N ARG A 120 -5.91 -3.67 10.67
CA ARG A 120 -6.47 -2.54 11.41
C ARG A 120 -7.74 -1.97 10.75
N ARG A 121 -7.83 -2.00 9.43
CA ARG A 121 -8.97 -1.49 8.65
C ARG A 121 -10.09 -2.51 8.44
N LEU A 122 -9.78 -3.78 8.60
CA LEU A 122 -10.67 -4.88 8.29
C LEU A 122 -12.05 -4.78 8.98
N PRO A 123 -12.17 -4.45 10.30
CA PRO A 123 -13.47 -4.34 10.94
C PRO A 123 -14.40 -3.29 10.31
N ARG A 124 -13.85 -2.14 9.90
CA ARG A 124 -14.62 -1.10 9.20
C ARG A 124 -15.03 -1.52 7.80
N ILE A 125 -14.16 -2.24 7.09
CA ILE A 125 -14.45 -2.77 5.75
C ILE A 125 -15.60 -3.78 5.84
N THR A 126 -15.51 -4.75 6.74
CA THR A 126 -16.55 -5.78 6.92
C THR A 126 -17.86 -5.16 7.39
N GLY A 127 -17.83 -4.22 8.32
CA GLY A 127 -19.01 -3.49 8.77
C GLY A 127 -19.67 -2.67 7.66
N ALA A 128 -18.89 -1.97 6.84
CA ALA A 128 -19.41 -1.27 5.68
C ALA A 128 -20.05 -2.23 4.66
N MET A 129 -19.41 -3.37 4.40
CA MET A 129 -19.96 -4.39 3.50
C MET A 129 -21.26 -4.99 4.04
N ARG A 130 -21.38 -5.24 5.35
CA ARG A 130 -22.64 -5.73 5.97
C ARG A 130 -23.81 -4.75 5.80
N ARG A 131 -23.54 -3.45 5.83
CA ARG A 131 -24.57 -2.41 5.63
C ARG A 131 -25.00 -2.24 4.18
N MET A 132 -24.17 -2.65 3.21
CA MET A 132 -24.52 -2.65 1.80
C MET A 132 -25.47 -3.79 1.49
N ARG A 133 -26.46 -3.56 0.60
CA ARG A 133 -27.34 -4.63 0.09
C ARG A 133 -26.53 -5.68 -0.65
N ASP A 134 -27.00 -6.92 -0.63
CA ASP A 134 -26.44 -7.98 -1.45
C ASP A 134 -26.71 -7.69 -2.92
N PHE A 135 -25.72 -7.97 -3.77
CA PHE A 135 -25.84 -7.72 -5.20
C PHE A 135 -25.02 -8.72 -6.04
N TYR A 136 -25.43 -8.84 -7.28
CA TYR A 136 -24.64 -9.38 -8.37
C TYR A 136 -24.44 -8.30 -9.41
N MET A 137 -23.26 -8.21 -9.97
CA MET A 137 -22.88 -7.20 -10.96
C MET A 137 -21.94 -7.78 -11.99
N GLU A 138 -22.17 -7.45 -13.26
CA GLU A 138 -21.20 -7.69 -14.33
C GLU A 138 -20.67 -6.34 -14.83
N ILE A 139 -19.36 -6.25 -14.96
CA ILE A 139 -18.69 -5.07 -15.49
C ILE A 139 -17.84 -5.51 -16.68
N THR A 140 -18.20 -5.07 -17.87
CA THR A 140 -17.45 -5.34 -19.08
C THR A 140 -16.63 -4.11 -19.47
N PHE A 141 -15.33 -4.28 -19.63
CA PHE A 141 -14.40 -3.24 -20.08
C PHE A 141 -14.08 -3.44 -21.54
N ASN A 142 -14.32 -2.40 -22.35
CA ASN A 142 -13.93 -2.35 -23.74
C ASN A 142 -13.08 -1.09 -23.95
N PHE A 143 -11.99 -1.23 -24.69
CA PHE A 143 -11.11 -0.10 -25.02
C PHE A 143 -11.27 0.25 -26.48
N GLU A 144 -11.64 1.52 -26.74
CA GLU A 144 -11.74 2.10 -28.07
C GLU A 144 -10.84 3.33 -28.14
N SER A 145 -10.23 3.56 -29.30
CA SER A 145 -9.44 4.76 -29.57
C SER A 145 -9.68 5.25 -31.00
N SER A 146 -9.94 6.54 -31.14
CA SER A 146 -10.00 7.21 -32.44
C SER A 146 -8.62 7.61 -32.98
N VAL A 147 -7.59 7.60 -32.12
CA VAL A 147 -6.23 8.05 -32.42
C VAL A 147 -5.31 6.91 -32.83
N ILE A 148 -5.45 5.75 -32.13
CA ILE A 148 -4.61 4.57 -32.38
C ILE A 148 -5.44 3.55 -33.18
N PRO A 149 -5.15 3.36 -34.48
CA PRO A 149 -5.88 2.39 -35.30
C PRO A 149 -5.63 0.96 -34.77
N PHE A 150 -6.68 0.13 -34.83
CA PHE A 150 -6.67 -1.28 -34.40
C PHE A 150 -6.46 -1.53 -32.90
N ILE A 151 -6.49 -0.49 -32.04
CA ILE A 151 -6.33 -0.71 -30.59
C ILE A 151 -7.40 -1.65 -30.02
N SER A 152 -8.62 -1.63 -30.55
CA SER A 152 -9.70 -2.55 -30.16
C SER A 152 -9.39 -4.04 -30.38
N ARG A 153 -8.41 -4.36 -31.24
CA ARG A 153 -7.93 -5.73 -31.48
C ARG A 153 -6.80 -6.14 -30.53
N ILE A 154 -6.10 -5.16 -29.97
CA ILE A 154 -4.90 -5.35 -29.12
C ILE A 154 -5.25 -5.09 -27.67
N ALA A 155 -6.20 -4.17 -27.42
CA ALA A 155 -6.60 -3.83 -26.06
C ALA A 155 -7.38 -4.96 -25.39
N PRO A 156 -7.08 -5.23 -24.12
CA PRO A 156 -7.76 -6.27 -23.39
C PRO A 156 -9.22 -5.86 -23.12
N SER A 157 -10.16 -6.70 -23.51
CA SER A 157 -11.53 -6.65 -22.99
C SER A 157 -11.68 -7.75 -21.94
N ASP A 158 -12.32 -7.48 -20.84
CA ASP A 158 -12.65 -8.50 -19.83
C ASP A 158 -14.00 -8.20 -19.20
N THR A 159 -14.63 -9.24 -18.67
CA THR A 159 -15.88 -9.13 -17.92
C THR A 159 -15.65 -9.64 -16.51
N TYR A 160 -15.81 -8.73 -15.55
CA TYR A 160 -15.77 -9.05 -14.14
C TYR A 160 -17.16 -9.38 -13.65
N ARG A 161 -17.31 -10.55 -13.06
CA ARG A 161 -18.54 -10.97 -12.38
C ARG A 161 -18.33 -10.89 -10.90
N ILE A 162 -19.14 -10.09 -10.23
CA ILE A 162 -18.98 -9.76 -8.82
C ILE A 162 -20.23 -10.15 -8.05
N TRP A 163 -20.06 -10.99 -7.05
CA TRP A 163 -21.10 -11.35 -6.09
C TRP A 163 -20.74 -10.81 -4.72
N LYS A 164 -21.66 -10.14 -4.10
CA LYS A 164 -21.53 -9.69 -2.72
C LYS A 164 -22.69 -10.23 -1.90
N ARG A 165 -22.39 -10.91 -0.79
CA ARG A 165 -23.36 -11.43 0.16
C ARG A 165 -22.89 -11.24 1.60
N GLY A 166 -23.67 -10.48 2.40
CA GLY A 166 -23.25 -10.11 3.76
C GLY A 166 -21.94 -9.33 3.75
N SER A 167 -20.93 -9.81 4.44
CA SER A 167 -19.56 -9.26 4.40
C SER A 167 -18.63 -9.94 3.38
N ASN A 168 -19.14 -10.93 2.65
CA ASN A 168 -18.35 -11.71 1.70
C ASN A 168 -18.48 -11.15 0.28
N LEU A 169 -17.39 -11.20 -0.47
CA LEU A 169 -17.33 -10.78 -1.87
C LEU A 169 -16.54 -11.80 -2.68
N ARG A 170 -17.06 -12.14 -3.84
CA ARG A 170 -16.36 -12.92 -4.86
C ARG A 170 -16.32 -12.13 -6.16
N ALA A 171 -15.17 -12.11 -6.81
CA ALA A 171 -15.01 -11.54 -8.14
C ALA A 171 -14.29 -12.54 -9.04
N ASP A 172 -14.93 -12.90 -10.15
CA ASP A 172 -14.34 -13.76 -11.19
C ASP A 172 -13.95 -12.89 -12.39
N MET A 173 -12.76 -13.13 -12.92
CA MET A 173 -12.19 -12.41 -14.06
C MET A 173 -11.33 -13.37 -14.90
N THR A 174 -11.03 -13.01 -16.14
CA THR A 174 -10.24 -13.85 -17.03
C THR A 174 -8.93 -13.21 -17.51
N LEU A 175 -8.76 -11.90 -17.33
CA LEU A 175 -7.55 -11.21 -17.74
C LEU A 175 -6.42 -11.48 -16.73
N ALA A 176 -5.46 -12.33 -17.10
CA ALA A 176 -4.35 -12.70 -16.24
C ALA A 176 -3.14 -11.76 -16.40
N GLY A 177 -2.94 -11.15 -17.58
CA GLY A 177 -1.82 -10.26 -17.82
C GLY A 177 -1.47 -10.10 -19.29
N PHE A 178 -0.25 -9.60 -19.52
CA PHE A 178 0.30 -9.34 -20.85
C PHE A 178 1.70 -9.95 -20.96
N ASP A 179 1.97 -10.52 -22.12
CA ASP A 179 3.31 -10.92 -22.54
C ASP A 179 3.63 -10.18 -23.85
N GLY A 180 4.29 -9.04 -23.72
CA GLY A 180 4.45 -8.08 -24.80
C GLY A 180 3.09 -7.57 -25.31
N PHE A 181 2.71 -7.93 -26.53
CA PHE A 181 1.41 -7.60 -27.12
C PHE A 181 0.36 -8.70 -27.01
N LYS A 182 0.71 -9.85 -26.40
CA LYS A 182 -0.19 -10.98 -26.26
C LYS A 182 -0.93 -10.93 -24.95
N ILE A 183 -2.27 -10.95 -25.03
CA ILE A 183 -3.13 -11.03 -23.85
C ILE A 183 -3.08 -12.46 -23.30
N GLN A 184 -2.72 -12.58 -22.04
CA GLN A 184 -2.81 -13.84 -21.31
C GLN A 184 -4.14 -13.91 -20.57
N ARG A 185 -4.87 -14.99 -20.76
CA ARG A 185 -6.14 -15.25 -20.07
C ARG A 185 -6.00 -16.50 -19.21
N SER A 186 -6.54 -16.40 -18.01
CA SER A 186 -6.65 -17.49 -17.05
C SER A 186 -7.80 -17.17 -16.11
N ASP A 187 -8.59 -18.16 -15.78
CA ASP A 187 -9.66 -17.97 -14.80
C ASP A 187 -9.07 -17.61 -13.45
N GLN A 188 -9.45 -16.44 -12.96
CA GLN A 188 -9.02 -15.91 -11.68
C GLN A 188 -10.24 -15.63 -10.83
N THR A 189 -10.19 -16.11 -9.59
CA THR A 189 -11.22 -15.82 -8.59
C THR A 189 -10.59 -15.09 -7.40
N PHE A 190 -11.06 -13.89 -7.14
CA PHE A 190 -10.77 -13.17 -5.91
C PHE A 190 -11.90 -13.41 -4.92
N MET A 191 -11.55 -13.81 -3.69
CA MET A 191 -12.50 -13.97 -2.60
C MET A 191 -12.08 -13.14 -1.39
N PHE A 192 -13.02 -12.35 -0.87
CA PHE A 192 -12.91 -11.70 0.42
C PHE A 192 -13.96 -12.31 1.34
N LEU A 193 -13.50 -12.91 2.45
CA LEU A 193 -14.33 -13.52 3.47
C LEU A 193 -14.27 -12.63 4.71
N GLY A 194 -15.38 -11.98 5.03
CA GLY A 194 -15.47 -10.99 6.10
C GLY A 194 -16.10 -11.51 7.39
N ASP A 195 -16.34 -12.83 7.47
CA ASP A 195 -16.93 -13.52 8.63
C ASP A 195 -15.85 -14.15 9.49
#